data_d670ee5b39afdff548919861a804d42e
#
_entry.id   d670ee5b39afdff548919861a804d42e
#
_cell.length_a   1.000
_cell.length_b   1.000
_cell.length_c   1.000
_cell.angle_alpha   90.00
_cell.angle_beta   90.00
_cell.angle_gamma   90.00
#
_symmetry.space_group_name_H-M   'P 1'
#
loop_
_entity.id
_entity.type
_entity.pdbx_description
1 polymer ?
#
loop_
_entity_poly.entity_id
_entity_poly.type
_entity_poly.pdbx_seq_one_letter_code
_entity_poly.pdbx_strand_id
1 'polypeptide(L)'
;MISKGIILAGGSGTRLSPLTKGVNKQLLPIYDKPLIFYPLSILMLSKIRDILLIVNPGQIKNFKSLLGDGKRFGIKIQYKIQKKPRGLADAFILGKSFIKKDNVALILGDNFFYGQSLTNKLEKSLSHNEGARIFLKSVKTPENFGVAKIINKKIEKIIEKPKKFISSYVITGLYFFDNKVVKYAKKLKPSKRGEIEITDILNHYKNNNDLYYEHIGRGAIWSDAGKIEDMTNVSSFVQSVEKVQSVKIACLEEIALSKKWITKKTILKNINFYGSCDYSNYLKDL
;
A
#
# COMPACT_ATOMS: atom_id res chain seq x y z
N MET A 1 3.93 -18.59 -3.76
CA MET A 1 3.29 -17.39 -4.37
C MET A 1 2.72 -16.51 -3.26
N ILE A 2 2.74 -15.19 -3.39
CA ILE A 2 2.16 -14.27 -2.38
C ILE A 2 0.64 -14.27 -2.56
N SER A 3 -0.10 -14.68 -1.51
CA SER A 3 -1.55 -14.83 -1.55
C SER A 3 -2.29 -13.90 -0.58
N LYS A 4 -1.56 -13.32 0.38
CA LYS A 4 -2.07 -12.47 1.44
C LYS A 4 -1.59 -11.03 1.27
N GLY A 5 -2.46 -10.06 1.53
CA GLY A 5 -2.10 -8.65 1.56
C GLY A 5 -2.43 -8.02 2.92
N ILE A 6 -1.55 -7.17 3.41
CA ILE A 6 -1.82 -6.32 4.57
C ILE A 6 -1.78 -4.87 4.10
N ILE A 7 -2.84 -4.12 4.43
CA ILE A 7 -2.83 -2.66 4.30
C ILE A 7 -2.73 -2.10 5.72
N LEU A 8 -1.67 -1.35 5.99
CA LEU A 8 -1.51 -0.65 7.27
C LEU A 8 -2.10 0.76 7.15
N ALA A 9 -3.31 0.92 7.66
CA ALA A 9 -4.08 2.17 7.65
C ALA A 9 -4.19 2.77 9.07
N GLY A 10 -3.16 2.56 9.87
CA GLY A 10 -2.97 3.17 11.18
C GLY A 10 -2.24 4.50 11.09
N GLY A 11 -1.93 5.07 12.25
CA GLY A 11 -1.24 6.36 12.35
C GLY A 11 -2.18 7.54 12.60
N SER A 12 -1.67 8.57 13.28
CA SER A 12 -2.46 9.72 13.72
C SER A 12 -2.71 10.76 12.64
N GLY A 13 -1.93 10.73 11.54
CA GLY A 13 -2.04 11.72 10.46
C GLY A 13 -1.80 13.16 10.89
N THR A 14 -1.03 13.39 11.97
CA THR A 14 -0.86 14.72 12.60
C THR A 14 -0.40 15.81 11.65
N ARG A 15 0.42 15.47 10.66
CA ARG A 15 0.90 16.42 9.63
C ARG A 15 -0.21 16.97 8.71
N LEU A 16 -1.37 16.33 8.71
CA LEU A 16 -2.56 16.75 7.95
C LEU A 16 -3.63 17.41 8.82
N SER A 17 -3.29 17.75 10.08
CA SER A 17 -4.22 18.45 10.96
C SER A 17 -4.55 19.82 10.37
N PRO A 18 -5.83 20.32 10.48
CA PRO A 18 -6.95 19.76 11.22
C PRO A 18 -7.77 18.67 10.51
N LEU A 19 -7.54 18.37 9.22
CA LEU A 19 -8.34 17.42 8.43
C LEU A 19 -8.48 16.06 9.13
N THR A 20 -7.39 15.57 9.73
CA THR A 20 -7.33 14.25 10.38
C THR A 20 -7.87 14.24 11.82
N LYS A 21 -8.41 15.37 12.32
CA LYS A 21 -9.12 15.40 13.59
C LYS A 21 -10.49 14.75 13.52
N GLY A 22 -11.19 14.91 12.39
CA GLY A 22 -12.51 14.36 12.17
C GLY A 22 -12.54 13.09 11.33
N VAL A 23 -11.54 12.88 10.46
CA VAL A 23 -11.52 11.78 9.48
C VAL A 23 -10.16 11.09 9.47
N ASN A 24 -10.19 9.76 9.36
CA ASN A 24 -8.95 9.00 9.17
C ASN A 24 -8.26 9.41 7.84
N LYS A 25 -6.93 9.58 7.85
CA LYS A 25 -6.15 9.99 6.69
C LYS A 25 -6.50 9.20 5.42
N GLN A 26 -6.62 7.89 5.54
CA GLN A 26 -6.85 6.99 4.41
C GLN A 26 -8.28 7.09 3.84
N LEU A 27 -9.18 7.78 4.53
CA LEU A 27 -10.53 8.09 4.07
C LEU A 27 -10.68 9.50 3.49
N LEU A 28 -9.62 10.32 3.56
CA LEU A 28 -9.60 11.62 2.89
C LEU A 28 -9.64 11.43 1.37
N PRO A 29 -10.31 12.35 0.64
CA PRO A 29 -10.43 12.24 -0.80
C PRO A 29 -9.10 12.52 -1.51
N ILE A 30 -8.82 11.74 -2.52
CA ILE A 30 -7.85 12.02 -3.57
C ILE A 30 -8.63 12.10 -4.87
N TYR A 31 -8.91 13.30 -5.32
CA TYR A 31 -9.80 13.63 -6.43
C TYR A 31 -11.22 13.10 -6.20
N ASP A 32 -11.61 11.98 -6.81
CA ASP A 32 -12.99 11.46 -6.84
C ASP A 32 -13.23 10.25 -5.93
N LYS A 33 -12.22 9.77 -5.19
CA LYS A 33 -12.35 8.61 -4.32
C LYS A 33 -11.43 8.67 -3.09
N PRO A 34 -11.74 7.93 -2.00
CA PRO A 34 -10.90 7.91 -0.81
C PRO A 34 -9.51 7.32 -1.08
N LEU A 35 -8.50 7.87 -0.40
CA LEU A 35 -7.09 7.47 -0.54
C LEU A 35 -6.88 5.96 -0.42
N ILE A 36 -7.65 5.25 0.40
CA ILE A 36 -7.52 3.79 0.61
C ILE A 36 -7.76 2.97 -0.68
N PHE A 37 -8.49 3.51 -1.67
CA PHE A 37 -8.71 2.82 -2.95
C PHE A 37 -7.40 2.57 -3.70
N TYR A 38 -6.45 3.49 -3.60
CA TYR A 38 -5.17 3.42 -4.31
C TYR A 38 -4.29 2.26 -3.81
N PRO A 39 -3.93 2.14 -2.53
CA PRO A 39 -3.17 0.97 -2.08
C PRO A 39 -3.96 -0.35 -2.22
N LEU A 40 -5.29 -0.32 -2.08
CA LEU A 40 -6.11 -1.50 -2.31
C LEU A 40 -6.04 -1.96 -3.77
N SER A 41 -6.08 -1.02 -4.73
CA SER A 41 -5.93 -1.33 -6.16
C SER A 41 -4.58 -1.98 -6.48
N ILE A 42 -3.49 -1.58 -5.82
CA ILE A 42 -2.16 -2.19 -6.00
C ILE A 42 -2.16 -3.66 -5.60
N LEU A 43 -2.79 -4.00 -4.47
CA LEU A 43 -2.94 -5.41 -4.07
C LEU A 43 -3.80 -6.20 -5.05
N MET A 44 -4.88 -5.60 -5.55
CA MET A 44 -5.75 -6.23 -6.55
C MET A 44 -5.03 -6.42 -7.89
N LEU A 45 -4.28 -5.43 -8.38
CA LEU A 45 -3.41 -5.55 -9.55
C LEU A 45 -2.37 -6.65 -9.37
N SER A 46 -1.86 -6.81 -8.16
CA SER A 46 -0.99 -7.93 -7.76
C SER A 46 -1.73 -9.26 -7.59
N LYS A 47 -2.98 -9.39 -8.03
CA LYS A 47 -3.82 -10.61 -7.93
C LYS A 47 -4.04 -11.10 -6.48
N ILE A 48 -3.81 -10.26 -5.48
CA ILE A 48 -4.02 -10.58 -4.07
C ILE A 48 -5.48 -10.31 -3.72
N ARG A 49 -6.19 -11.34 -3.24
CA ARG A 49 -7.63 -11.26 -2.92
C ARG A 49 -7.93 -11.37 -1.43
N ASP A 50 -7.04 -11.92 -0.63
CA ASP A 50 -7.22 -12.08 0.81
C ASP A 50 -6.44 -10.95 1.51
N ILE A 51 -7.15 -10.01 2.12
CA ILE A 51 -6.59 -8.73 2.58
C ILE A 51 -6.93 -8.51 4.05
N LEU A 52 -5.93 -8.12 4.83
CA LEU A 52 -6.07 -7.64 6.19
C LEU A 52 -5.87 -6.13 6.23
N LEU A 53 -6.90 -5.39 6.61
CA LEU A 53 -6.84 -3.95 6.84
C LEU A 53 -6.62 -3.68 8.33
N ILE A 54 -5.44 -3.15 8.67
CA ILE A 54 -5.08 -2.78 10.05
C ILE A 54 -5.35 -1.29 10.23
N VAL A 55 -6.22 -0.97 11.17
CA VAL A 55 -6.73 0.39 11.40
C VAL A 55 -6.58 0.83 12.85
N ASN A 56 -6.72 2.12 13.11
CA ASN A 56 -6.75 2.69 14.47
C ASN A 56 -8.04 2.28 15.22
N PRO A 57 -8.03 2.32 16.56
CA PRO A 57 -9.24 2.18 17.37
C PRO A 57 -10.36 3.11 16.90
N GLY A 58 -11.59 2.61 16.91
CA GLY A 58 -12.79 3.37 16.49
C GLY A 58 -13.01 3.49 14.98
N GLN A 59 -12.02 3.15 14.13
CA GLN A 59 -12.11 3.40 12.69
C GLN A 59 -12.72 2.26 11.85
N ILE A 60 -12.86 1.05 12.42
CA ILE A 60 -13.38 -0.11 11.67
C ILE A 60 -14.74 0.18 11.03
N LYS A 61 -15.65 0.85 11.76
CA LYS A 61 -17.00 1.17 11.26
C LYS A 61 -16.94 1.98 9.95
N ASN A 62 -16.08 2.99 9.90
CA ASN A 62 -15.93 3.87 8.73
C ASN A 62 -15.37 3.11 7.52
N PHE A 63 -14.36 2.28 7.71
CA PHE A 63 -13.83 1.44 6.63
C PHE A 63 -14.81 0.37 6.19
N LYS A 64 -15.59 -0.24 7.12
CA LYS A 64 -16.60 -1.23 6.78
C LYS A 64 -17.77 -0.63 6.02
N SER A 65 -18.22 0.59 6.33
CA SER A 65 -19.26 1.26 5.56
C SER A 65 -18.85 1.53 4.12
N LEU A 66 -17.55 1.78 3.88
CA LEU A 66 -17.00 2.04 2.55
C LEU A 66 -16.68 0.75 1.78
N LEU A 67 -16.00 -0.21 2.41
CA LEU A 67 -15.38 -1.37 1.73
C LEU A 67 -16.15 -2.68 1.99
N GLY A 68 -16.97 -2.73 3.04
CA GLY A 68 -17.65 -3.95 3.47
C GLY A 68 -16.70 -5.07 3.87
N ASP A 69 -17.04 -6.29 3.47
CA ASP A 69 -16.20 -7.48 3.57
C ASP A 69 -15.35 -7.72 2.29
N GLY A 70 -15.39 -6.80 1.32
CA GLY A 70 -14.69 -6.86 0.05
C GLY A 70 -15.37 -7.64 -1.06
N LYS A 71 -16.44 -8.39 -0.78
CA LYS A 71 -17.12 -9.24 -1.79
C LYS A 71 -17.55 -8.49 -3.03
N ARG A 72 -17.98 -7.22 -2.89
CA ARG A 72 -18.39 -6.40 -4.03
C ARG A 72 -17.24 -6.07 -5.01
N PHE A 73 -16.00 -6.27 -4.59
CA PHE A 73 -14.80 -6.15 -5.41
C PHE A 73 -14.17 -7.54 -5.72
N GLY A 74 -14.86 -8.63 -5.41
CA GLY A 74 -14.35 -9.99 -5.61
C GLY A 74 -13.16 -10.35 -4.74
N ILE A 75 -12.94 -9.65 -3.63
CA ILE A 75 -11.88 -9.87 -2.65
C ILE A 75 -12.48 -10.17 -1.27
N LYS A 76 -11.63 -10.52 -0.32
CA LYS A 76 -12.01 -10.73 1.09
C LYS A 76 -11.22 -9.78 1.97
N ILE A 77 -11.90 -8.93 2.72
CA ILE A 77 -11.29 -7.98 3.64
C ILE A 77 -11.59 -8.40 5.08
N GLN A 78 -10.53 -8.59 5.86
CA GLN A 78 -10.57 -8.72 7.31
C GLN A 78 -10.04 -7.44 7.95
N TYR A 79 -10.49 -7.15 9.16
CA TYR A 79 -10.13 -5.92 9.87
C TYR A 79 -9.44 -6.26 11.19
N LYS A 80 -8.38 -5.50 11.51
CA LYS A 80 -7.66 -5.61 12.78
C LYS A 80 -7.38 -4.23 13.35
N ILE A 81 -7.48 -4.10 14.68
CA ILE A 81 -7.15 -2.84 15.37
C ILE A 81 -5.67 -2.87 15.77
N GLN A 82 -4.93 -1.82 15.42
CA GLN A 82 -3.66 -1.48 16.01
C GLN A 82 -3.90 -0.47 17.15
N LYS A 83 -3.80 -0.93 18.40
CA LYS A 83 -4.11 -0.09 19.57
C LYS A 83 -3.14 1.08 19.75
N LYS A 84 -1.87 0.91 19.38
CA LYS A 84 -0.80 1.92 19.46
C LYS A 84 0.07 1.82 18.20
N PRO A 85 0.54 2.94 17.64
CA PRO A 85 1.48 2.93 16.51
C PRO A 85 2.87 2.46 17.02
N ARG A 86 3.18 1.21 16.76
CA ARG A 86 4.44 0.57 17.20
C ARG A 86 5.46 0.39 16.07
N GLY A 87 5.23 1.02 14.94
CA GLY A 87 6.05 0.89 13.75
C GLY A 87 5.46 -0.07 12.70
N LEU A 88 6.05 -0.08 11.50
CA LEU A 88 5.50 -0.82 10.36
C LEU A 88 5.60 -2.34 10.54
N ALA A 89 6.67 -2.82 11.15
CA ALA A 89 6.88 -4.25 11.38
C ALA A 89 5.87 -4.89 12.34
N ASP A 90 5.19 -4.09 13.19
CA ASP A 90 4.11 -4.55 14.06
C ASP A 90 2.93 -5.14 13.26
N ALA A 91 2.76 -4.74 11.99
CA ALA A 91 1.74 -5.29 11.10
C ALA A 91 1.85 -6.83 10.94
N PHE A 92 3.06 -7.38 10.92
CA PHE A 92 3.27 -8.83 10.82
C PHE A 92 2.97 -9.56 12.13
N ILE A 93 3.20 -8.92 13.28
CA ILE A 93 2.86 -9.45 14.61
C ILE A 93 1.35 -9.50 14.77
N LEU A 94 0.67 -8.40 14.46
CA LEU A 94 -0.79 -8.30 14.46
C LEU A 94 -1.43 -9.24 13.43
N GLY A 95 -0.84 -9.35 12.25
CA GLY A 95 -1.31 -10.17 11.15
C GLY A 95 -0.96 -11.67 11.25
N LYS A 96 -0.26 -12.14 12.30
CA LYS A 96 0.22 -13.53 12.38
C LYS A 96 -0.86 -14.57 12.11
N SER A 97 -2.03 -14.43 12.74
CA SER A 97 -3.16 -15.37 12.58
C SER A 97 -3.79 -15.33 11.19
N PHE A 98 -3.67 -14.20 10.49
CA PHE A 98 -4.10 -14.03 9.11
C PHE A 98 -3.06 -14.60 8.13
N ILE A 99 -1.77 -14.28 8.30
CA ILE A 99 -0.68 -14.72 7.42
C ILE A 99 -0.54 -16.25 7.46
N LYS A 100 -0.52 -16.87 8.65
CA LYS A 100 -0.32 -18.31 8.84
C LYS A 100 0.99 -18.78 8.19
N LYS A 101 0.89 -19.64 7.16
CA LYS A 101 2.02 -20.20 6.39
C LYS A 101 2.23 -19.50 5.03
N ASP A 102 1.39 -18.52 4.69
CA ASP A 102 1.43 -17.86 3.39
C ASP A 102 2.50 -16.76 3.34
N ASN A 103 2.98 -16.46 2.14
CA ASN A 103 3.75 -15.27 1.86
C ASN A 103 2.81 -14.05 1.83
N VAL A 104 3.33 -12.88 2.15
CA VAL A 104 2.52 -11.70 2.39
C VAL A 104 3.08 -10.44 1.72
N ALA A 105 2.19 -9.65 1.12
CA ALA A 105 2.47 -8.27 0.75
C ALA A 105 2.07 -7.33 1.91
N LEU A 106 2.87 -6.31 2.16
CA LEU A 106 2.51 -5.17 3.00
C LEU A 106 2.51 -3.92 2.15
N ILE A 107 1.42 -3.16 2.21
CA ILE A 107 1.35 -1.81 1.64
C ILE A 107 0.87 -0.81 2.68
N LEU A 108 1.46 0.38 2.67
CA LEU A 108 1.01 1.47 3.51
C LEU A 108 -0.26 2.09 2.93
N GLY A 109 -1.26 2.31 3.79
CA GLY A 109 -2.60 2.75 3.40
C GLY A 109 -2.68 4.17 2.86
N ASP A 110 -1.58 4.92 2.91
CA ASP A 110 -1.44 6.28 2.40
C ASP A 110 -0.55 6.38 1.16
N ASN A 111 -0.09 5.26 0.62
CA ASN A 111 0.79 5.26 -0.54
C ASN A 111 0.01 5.20 -1.84
N PHE A 112 0.32 6.15 -2.71
CA PHE A 112 -0.15 6.23 -4.08
C PHE A 112 0.92 5.73 -5.04
N PHE A 113 0.54 4.85 -5.97
CA PHE A 113 1.38 4.37 -7.06
C PHE A 113 0.61 4.45 -8.38
N TYR A 114 1.25 4.96 -9.40
CA TYR A 114 0.73 4.96 -10.77
C TYR A 114 1.86 4.91 -11.78
N GLY A 115 1.68 4.22 -12.87
CA GLY A 115 2.60 4.28 -14.01
C GLY A 115 2.54 3.08 -14.91
N GLN A 116 2.94 3.31 -16.16
CA GLN A 116 3.09 2.28 -17.16
C GLN A 116 4.08 1.21 -16.68
N SER A 117 3.84 -0.04 -16.98
CA SER A 117 4.64 -1.19 -16.52
C SER A 117 4.58 -1.53 -15.02
N LEU A 118 3.84 -0.78 -14.19
CA LEU A 118 3.73 -1.10 -12.77
C LEU A 118 3.15 -2.50 -12.55
N THR A 119 2.05 -2.83 -13.23
CA THR A 119 1.40 -4.15 -13.14
C THR A 119 2.37 -5.28 -13.50
N ASN A 120 3.17 -5.14 -14.55
CA ASN A 120 4.16 -6.14 -14.95
C ASN A 120 5.24 -6.33 -13.87
N LYS A 121 5.69 -5.24 -13.23
CA LYS A 121 6.66 -5.30 -12.11
C LYS A 121 6.07 -5.98 -10.88
N LEU A 122 4.81 -5.68 -10.57
CA LEU A 122 4.08 -6.33 -9.49
C LEU A 122 3.97 -7.85 -9.75
N GLU A 123 3.55 -8.25 -10.94
CA GLU A 123 3.41 -9.67 -11.32
C GLU A 123 4.75 -10.41 -11.29
N LYS A 124 5.82 -9.80 -11.83
CA LYS A 124 7.19 -10.36 -11.74
C LYS A 124 7.64 -10.53 -10.30
N SER A 125 7.29 -9.58 -9.42
CA SER A 125 7.64 -9.65 -8.01
C SER A 125 6.92 -10.77 -7.26
N LEU A 126 5.73 -11.17 -7.72
CA LEU A 126 4.94 -12.27 -7.13
C LEU A 126 5.47 -13.67 -7.46
N SER A 127 6.24 -13.83 -8.54
CA SER A 127 6.78 -15.13 -8.96
C SER A 127 7.87 -15.66 -8.04
N HIS A 128 8.45 -14.81 -7.19
CA HIS A 128 9.48 -15.20 -6.23
C HIS A 128 8.83 -15.63 -4.91
N ASN A 129 9.10 -16.86 -4.49
CA ASN A 129 8.48 -17.48 -3.32
C ASN A 129 9.29 -17.30 -2.03
N GLU A 130 10.53 -16.83 -2.12
CA GLU A 130 11.45 -16.71 -0.99
C GLU A 130 12.05 -15.31 -0.91
N GLY A 131 12.46 -14.95 0.30
CA GLY A 131 13.10 -13.67 0.58
C GLY A 131 12.11 -12.50 0.69
N ALA A 132 12.68 -11.31 0.61
CA ALA A 132 11.94 -10.06 0.61
C ALA A 132 12.19 -9.27 -0.68
N ARG A 133 11.18 -8.52 -1.10
CA ARG A 133 11.28 -7.61 -2.24
C ARG A 133 10.72 -6.24 -1.90
N ILE A 134 11.49 -5.22 -2.24
CA ILE A 134 11.16 -3.81 -2.02
C ILE A 134 11.10 -3.05 -3.33
N PHE A 135 10.37 -1.94 -3.33
CA PHE A 135 10.27 -1.04 -4.46
C PHE A 135 10.98 0.27 -4.13
N LEU A 136 11.88 0.68 -5.01
CA LEU A 136 12.72 1.86 -4.82
C LEU A 136 12.31 2.97 -5.78
N LYS A 137 12.25 4.20 -5.25
CA LYS A 137 12.05 5.43 -6.03
C LYS A 137 13.16 6.41 -5.73
N SER A 138 13.68 7.07 -6.76
CA SER A 138 14.60 8.19 -6.58
C SER A 138 13.80 9.45 -6.23
N VAL A 139 14.21 10.12 -5.16
CA VAL A 139 13.61 11.38 -4.67
C VAL A 139 14.69 12.41 -4.36
N LYS A 140 14.30 13.71 -4.30
CA LYS A 140 15.22 14.80 -3.97
C LYS A 140 15.54 14.88 -2.47
N THR A 141 14.59 14.53 -1.60
CA THR A 141 14.66 14.66 -0.14
C THR A 141 14.50 13.29 0.54
N PRO A 142 15.53 12.41 0.49
CA PRO A 142 15.42 11.02 0.94
C PRO A 142 15.43 10.86 2.48
N GLU A 143 15.82 11.86 3.23
CA GLU A 143 16.05 11.81 4.69
C GLU A 143 14.79 11.51 5.51
N ASN A 144 13.60 11.63 4.90
CA ASN A 144 12.34 11.34 5.58
C ASN A 144 11.90 9.87 5.49
N PHE A 145 12.66 9.03 4.78
CA PHE A 145 12.30 7.68 4.42
C PHE A 145 13.39 6.67 4.80
N GLY A 146 13.07 5.40 4.71
CA GLY A 146 14.08 4.36 4.64
C GLY A 146 14.86 4.48 3.33
N VAL A 147 16.18 4.59 3.39
CA VAL A 147 17.06 4.81 2.23
C VAL A 147 17.88 3.56 1.96
N ALA A 148 17.93 3.15 0.68
CA ALA A 148 18.78 2.06 0.22
C ALA A 148 19.96 2.59 -0.62
N LYS A 149 21.19 2.16 -0.28
CA LYS A 149 22.38 2.38 -1.11
C LYS A 149 22.63 1.14 -1.95
N ILE A 150 22.77 1.32 -3.25
CA ILE A 150 23.00 0.25 -4.22
C ILE A 150 24.38 0.41 -4.82
N ILE A 151 25.17 -0.68 -4.79
CA ILE A 151 26.48 -0.80 -5.45
C ILE A 151 26.47 -2.11 -6.25
N ASN A 152 26.93 -2.07 -7.49
CA ASN A 152 27.03 -3.25 -8.36
C ASN A 152 25.73 -4.09 -8.41
N LYS A 153 24.56 -3.39 -8.53
CA LYS A 153 23.23 -4.00 -8.55
C LYS A 153 22.85 -4.77 -7.27
N LYS A 154 23.55 -4.56 -6.17
CA LYS A 154 23.24 -5.13 -4.85
C LYS A 154 22.95 -4.05 -3.84
N ILE A 155 22.05 -4.34 -2.90
CA ILE A 155 21.76 -3.45 -1.77
C ILE A 155 22.93 -3.56 -0.78
N GLU A 156 23.75 -2.52 -0.72
CA GLU A 156 24.86 -2.44 0.24
C GLU A 156 24.36 -2.09 1.64
N LYS A 157 23.50 -1.08 1.73
CA LYS A 157 23.09 -0.50 3.01
C LYS A 157 21.63 -0.06 2.99
N ILE A 158 20.95 -0.24 4.13
CA ILE A 158 19.62 0.30 4.38
C ILE A 158 19.66 1.05 5.71
N ILE A 159 19.17 2.30 5.71
CA ILE A 159 19.07 3.11 6.93
C ILE A 159 17.72 3.81 6.96
N GLU A 160 17.05 3.72 8.11
CA GLU A 160 15.82 4.46 8.39
C GLU A 160 16.15 5.92 8.68
N LYS A 161 15.56 6.83 7.92
CA LYS A 161 15.65 8.30 8.10
C LYS A 161 17.07 8.78 8.40
N PRO A 162 18.01 8.61 7.48
CA PRO A 162 19.42 8.93 7.71
C PRO A 162 19.60 10.43 7.93
N LYS A 163 20.44 10.80 8.91
CA LYS A 163 20.82 12.21 9.17
C LYS A 163 21.78 12.81 8.14
N LYS A 164 22.48 11.96 7.39
CA LYS A 164 23.39 12.37 6.32
C LYS A 164 22.94 11.74 5.02
N PHE A 165 23.12 12.43 3.90
CA PHE A 165 22.81 11.89 2.58
C PHE A 165 23.58 10.58 2.33
N ILE A 166 22.87 9.56 1.88
CA ILE A 166 23.41 8.23 1.57
C ILE A 166 23.16 7.88 0.11
N SER A 167 21.93 8.10 -0.35
CA SER A 167 21.45 7.78 -1.68
C SER A 167 20.13 8.51 -1.92
N SER A 168 19.80 8.76 -3.17
CA SER A 168 18.47 9.26 -3.54
C SER A 168 17.40 8.17 -3.57
N TYR A 169 17.78 6.89 -3.46
CA TYR A 169 16.81 5.78 -3.53
C TYR A 169 16.14 5.53 -2.19
N VAL A 170 14.87 5.88 -2.12
CA VAL A 170 14.02 5.59 -0.95
C VAL A 170 13.24 4.30 -1.15
N ILE A 171 13.00 3.61 -0.04
CA ILE A 171 12.14 2.45 0.01
C ILE A 171 10.70 2.95 0.09
N THR A 172 9.89 2.58 -0.89
CA THR A 172 8.47 2.94 -0.91
C THR A 172 7.69 2.12 0.12
N GLY A 173 6.42 2.44 0.32
CA GLY A 173 5.57 1.70 1.25
C GLY A 173 4.96 0.41 0.70
N LEU A 174 5.60 -0.24 -0.26
CA LEU A 174 5.17 -1.55 -0.81
C LEU A 174 6.27 -2.58 -0.64
N TYR A 175 5.92 -3.70 -0.02
CA TYR A 175 6.85 -4.77 0.35
C TYR A 175 6.24 -6.13 0.06
N PHE A 176 7.04 -7.07 -0.41
CA PHE A 176 6.68 -8.48 -0.54
C PHE A 176 7.64 -9.33 0.29
N PHE A 177 7.09 -10.24 1.08
CA PHE A 177 7.86 -11.07 2.00
C PHE A 177 7.43 -12.53 1.93
N ASP A 178 8.39 -13.42 2.13
CA ASP A 178 8.08 -14.78 2.50
C ASP A 178 7.55 -14.87 3.93
N ASN A 179 7.06 -16.03 4.32
CA ASN A 179 6.46 -16.28 5.65
C ASN A 179 7.43 -16.06 6.83
N LYS A 180 8.75 -16.13 6.59
CA LYS A 180 9.78 -15.91 7.63
C LYS A 180 9.69 -14.54 8.28
N VAL A 181 9.08 -13.55 7.59
CA VAL A 181 8.89 -12.18 8.09
C VAL A 181 8.22 -12.12 9.46
N VAL A 182 7.26 -13.01 9.72
CA VAL A 182 6.57 -13.08 11.03
C VAL A 182 7.52 -13.45 12.18
N LYS A 183 8.44 -14.40 11.90
CA LYS A 183 9.48 -14.80 12.85
C LYS A 183 10.46 -13.67 13.11
N TYR A 184 10.87 -12.96 12.07
CA TYR A 184 11.80 -11.83 12.16
C TYR A 184 11.17 -10.67 12.93
N ALA A 185 9.96 -10.26 12.57
CA ALA A 185 9.25 -9.17 13.26
C ALA A 185 9.11 -9.39 14.76
N LYS A 186 8.87 -10.63 15.20
CA LYS A 186 8.75 -10.96 16.63
C LYS A 186 10.06 -10.85 17.42
N LYS A 187 11.21 -10.94 16.77
CA LYS A 187 12.52 -10.85 17.41
C LYS A 187 13.04 -9.43 17.54
N LEU A 188 12.42 -8.49 16.82
CA LEU A 188 12.85 -7.09 16.82
C LEU A 188 12.49 -6.43 18.15
N LYS A 189 13.37 -5.55 18.58
CA LYS A 189 13.16 -4.60 19.68
C LYS A 189 12.84 -3.22 19.10
N PRO A 190 12.06 -2.40 19.80
CA PRO A 190 11.83 -1.02 19.39
C PRO A 190 13.15 -0.26 19.25
N SER A 191 13.25 0.56 18.21
CA SER A 191 14.38 1.47 17.98
C SER A 191 14.40 2.61 19.03
N LYS A 192 15.40 3.48 18.95
CA LYS A 192 15.46 4.73 19.77
C LYS A 192 14.23 5.62 19.57
N ARG A 193 13.46 5.44 18.49
CA ARG A 193 12.20 6.13 18.21
C ARG A 193 10.99 5.47 18.86
N GLY A 194 11.16 4.32 19.53
CA GLY A 194 10.09 3.52 20.10
C GLY A 194 9.32 2.69 19.08
N GLU A 195 9.79 2.58 17.84
CA GLU A 195 9.13 1.87 16.73
C GLU A 195 9.86 0.57 16.39
N ILE A 196 9.11 -0.45 16.01
CA ILE A 196 9.64 -1.68 15.41
C ILE A 196 9.81 -1.40 13.91
N GLU A 197 11.06 -1.14 13.53
CA GLU A 197 11.39 -0.62 12.19
C GLU A 197 11.32 -1.72 11.13
N ILE A 198 10.71 -1.41 9.99
CA ILE A 198 10.70 -2.32 8.84
C ILE A 198 12.09 -2.48 8.25
N THR A 199 12.92 -1.45 8.32
CA THR A 199 14.31 -1.46 7.84
C THR A 199 15.17 -2.48 8.57
N ASP A 200 14.87 -2.82 9.83
CA ASP A 200 15.57 -3.88 10.56
C ASP A 200 15.22 -5.27 10.00
N ILE A 201 13.96 -5.48 9.62
CA ILE A 201 13.55 -6.70 8.90
C ILE A 201 14.31 -6.80 7.58
N LEU A 202 14.32 -5.71 6.81
CA LEU A 202 15.00 -5.68 5.52
C LEU A 202 16.52 -5.91 5.64
N ASN A 203 17.16 -5.36 6.66
CA ASN A 203 18.56 -5.63 6.96
C ASN A 203 18.80 -7.11 7.30
N HIS A 204 17.87 -7.76 7.99
CA HIS A 204 17.97 -9.19 8.24
C HIS A 204 17.94 -10.00 6.94
N TYR A 205 16.98 -9.72 6.03
CA TYR A 205 16.95 -10.36 4.71
C TYR A 205 18.19 -10.04 3.88
N LYS A 206 18.65 -8.78 3.89
CA LYS A 206 19.88 -8.37 3.19
C LYS A 206 21.10 -9.17 3.65
N ASN A 207 21.27 -9.35 4.97
CA ASN A 207 22.39 -10.07 5.54
C ASN A 207 22.39 -11.57 5.20
N ASN A 208 21.22 -12.12 4.85
CA ASN A 208 21.05 -13.50 4.39
C ASN A 208 21.09 -13.60 2.84
N ASN A 209 21.40 -12.52 2.10
CA ASN A 209 21.35 -12.43 0.64
C ASN A 209 19.96 -12.72 0.03
N ASP A 210 18.89 -12.55 0.80
CA ASP A 210 17.50 -12.83 0.41
C ASP A 210 16.67 -11.55 0.19
N LEU A 211 17.32 -10.39 0.00
CA LEU A 211 16.67 -9.12 -0.26
C LEU A 211 16.85 -8.68 -1.71
N TYR A 212 15.73 -8.50 -2.39
CA TYR A 212 15.65 -8.07 -3.79
C TYR A 212 14.98 -6.71 -3.91
N TYR A 213 15.19 -5.99 -5.01
CA TYR A 213 14.55 -4.72 -5.25
C TYR A 213 14.09 -4.56 -6.70
N GLU A 214 13.08 -3.72 -6.88
CA GLU A 214 12.62 -3.24 -8.18
C GLU A 214 12.63 -1.71 -8.18
N HIS A 215 13.12 -1.10 -9.25
CA HIS A 215 13.03 0.34 -9.43
C HIS A 215 11.65 0.73 -9.96
N ILE A 216 11.01 1.70 -9.30
CA ILE A 216 9.89 2.42 -9.90
C ILE A 216 10.48 3.40 -10.92
N GLY A 217 10.26 3.12 -12.21
CA GLY A 217 10.89 3.85 -13.31
C GLY A 217 10.42 5.31 -13.45
N ARG A 218 11.00 6.03 -14.43
CA ARG A 218 10.68 7.45 -14.69
C ARG A 218 9.21 7.71 -15.03
N GLY A 219 8.57 6.81 -15.78
CA GLY A 219 7.16 6.91 -16.16
C GLY A 219 6.16 6.55 -15.07
N ALA A 220 6.63 6.32 -13.84
CA ALA A 220 5.77 5.98 -12.71
C ALA A 220 5.90 7.02 -11.59
N ILE A 221 4.78 7.28 -10.93
CA ILE A 221 4.67 8.17 -9.77
C ILE A 221 4.49 7.34 -8.53
N TRP A 222 5.14 7.79 -7.46
CA TRP A 222 4.92 7.34 -6.09
C TRP A 222 4.84 8.55 -5.16
N SER A 223 3.91 8.52 -4.22
CA SER A 223 3.78 9.49 -3.14
C SER A 223 3.27 8.79 -1.87
N ASP A 224 3.72 9.23 -0.70
CA ASP A 224 3.21 8.78 0.59
C ASP A 224 2.03 9.65 1.09
N ALA A 225 1.55 10.59 0.26
CA ALA A 225 0.50 11.55 0.62
C ALA A 225 0.68 12.10 2.05
N GLY A 226 1.92 12.36 2.44
CA GLY A 226 2.33 12.65 3.82
C GLY A 226 1.98 14.05 4.30
N LYS A 227 1.82 15.00 3.39
CA LYS A 227 1.51 16.41 3.61
C LYS A 227 0.31 16.83 2.77
N ILE A 228 -0.29 17.97 3.10
CA ILE A 228 -1.41 18.55 2.33
C ILE A 228 -1.01 18.78 0.87
N GLU A 229 0.18 19.32 0.64
CA GLU A 229 0.72 19.55 -0.69
C GLU A 229 0.85 18.25 -1.50
N ASP A 230 1.34 17.17 -0.88
CA ASP A 230 1.45 15.86 -1.54
C ASP A 230 0.06 15.34 -1.95
N MET A 231 -0.94 15.47 -1.08
CA MET A 231 -2.33 15.08 -1.38
C MET A 231 -2.91 15.92 -2.53
N THR A 232 -2.69 17.22 -2.53
CA THR A 232 -3.14 18.12 -3.60
C THR A 232 -2.48 17.77 -4.92
N ASN A 233 -1.17 17.54 -4.92
CA ASN A 233 -0.42 17.18 -6.12
C ASN A 233 -0.89 15.83 -6.70
N VAL A 234 -1.11 14.82 -5.84
CA VAL A 234 -1.65 13.53 -6.29
C VAL A 234 -3.06 13.68 -6.81
N SER A 235 -3.92 14.47 -6.15
CA SER A 235 -5.30 14.71 -6.58
C SER A 235 -5.36 15.39 -7.95
N SER A 236 -4.55 16.42 -8.17
CA SER A 236 -4.43 17.14 -9.47
C SER A 236 -3.89 16.21 -10.56
N PHE A 237 -2.92 15.36 -10.22
CA PHE A 237 -2.39 14.36 -11.16
C PHE A 237 -3.47 13.37 -11.58
N VAL A 238 -4.21 12.78 -10.61
CA VAL A 238 -5.30 11.83 -10.89
C VAL A 238 -6.35 12.49 -11.77
N GLN A 239 -6.79 13.69 -11.43
CA GLN A 239 -7.74 14.47 -12.23
C GLN A 239 -7.28 14.64 -13.68
N SER A 240 -6.03 15.05 -13.88
CA SER A 240 -5.47 15.30 -15.21
C SER A 240 -5.40 14.02 -16.05
N VAL A 241 -4.94 12.93 -15.46
CA VAL A 241 -4.84 11.64 -16.18
C VAL A 241 -6.22 11.10 -16.53
N GLU A 242 -7.15 11.08 -15.57
CA GLU A 242 -8.52 10.57 -15.79
C GLU A 242 -9.26 11.37 -16.86
N LYS A 243 -9.09 12.70 -16.88
CA LYS A 243 -9.69 13.57 -17.92
C LYS A 243 -9.12 13.32 -19.33
N VAL A 244 -7.81 13.09 -19.43
CA VAL A 244 -7.15 12.89 -20.73
C VAL A 244 -7.38 11.48 -21.26
N GLN A 245 -7.34 10.47 -20.39
CA GLN A 245 -7.40 9.06 -20.78
C GLN A 245 -8.83 8.48 -20.77
N SER A 246 -9.80 9.22 -20.20
CA SER A 246 -11.20 8.77 -20.02
C SER A 246 -11.31 7.44 -19.25
N VAL A 247 -10.34 7.15 -18.38
CA VAL A 247 -10.33 5.97 -17.50
C VAL A 247 -10.10 6.38 -16.06
N LYS A 248 -10.65 5.62 -15.10
CA LYS A 248 -10.44 5.91 -13.69
C LYS A 248 -9.24 5.19 -13.11
N ILE A 249 -8.35 5.94 -12.47
CA ILE A 249 -7.24 5.36 -11.70
C ILE A 249 -7.80 4.69 -10.45
N ALA A 250 -7.31 3.47 -10.15
CA ALA A 250 -7.72 2.71 -8.97
C ALA A 250 -9.24 2.45 -8.86
N CYS A 251 -9.93 2.28 -10.01
CA CYS A 251 -11.29 1.78 -10.01
C CYS A 251 -11.29 0.30 -9.65
N LEU A 252 -11.70 0.00 -8.40
CA LEU A 252 -11.63 -1.37 -7.86
C LEU A 252 -12.57 -2.32 -8.61
N GLU A 253 -13.71 -1.83 -9.03
CA GLU A 253 -14.73 -2.57 -9.80
C GLU A 253 -14.20 -2.96 -11.18
N GLU A 254 -13.58 -2.02 -11.88
CA GLU A 254 -12.99 -2.26 -13.20
C GLU A 254 -11.87 -3.30 -13.12
N ILE A 255 -10.95 -3.16 -12.13
CA ILE A 255 -9.89 -4.14 -11.88
C ILE A 255 -10.50 -5.53 -11.60
N ALA A 256 -11.54 -5.59 -10.78
CA ALA A 256 -12.19 -6.85 -10.43
C ALA A 256 -12.91 -7.48 -11.63
N LEU A 257 -13.56 -6.65 -12.46
CA LEU A 257 -14.25 -7.11 -13.68
C LEU A 257 -13.24 -7.62 -14.71
N SER A 258 -12.17 -6.89 -14.98
CA SER A 258 -11.11 -7.29 -15.92
C SER A 258 -10.43 -8.61 -15.51
N LYS A 259 -10.31 -8.85 -14.21
CA LYS A 259 -9.79 -10.11 -13.65
C LYS A 259 -10.85 -11.22 -13.53
N LYS A 260 -12.08 -10.96 -13.95
CA LYS A 260 -13.21 -11.91 -13.84
C LYS A 260 -13.53 -12.34 -12.40
N TRP A 261 -13.24 -11.48 -11.41
CA TRP A 261 -13.56 -11.74 -10.01
C TRP A 261 -14.99 -11.35 -9.66
N ILE A 262 -15.57 -10.45 -10.44
CA ILE A 262 -16.97 -10.04 -10.36
C ILE A 262 -17.62 -10.08 -11.74
N THR A 263 -18.93 -9.96 -11.77
CA THR A 263 -19.77 -9.93 -12.99
C THR A 263 -20.41 -8.56 -13.21
N LYS A 264 -20.92 -8.30 -14.40
CA LYS A 264 -21.73 -7.09 -14.68
C LYS A 264 -22.92 -6.93 -13.71
N LYS A 265 -23.54 -8.02 -13.27
CA LYS A 265 -24.59 -7.99 -12.22
C LYS A 265 -24.06 -7.41 -10.91
N THR A 266 -22.79 -7.66 -10.55
CA THR A 266 -22.15 -7.08 -9.37
C THR A 266 -21.87 -5.59 -9.57
N ILE A 267 -21.48 -5.16 -10.78
CA ILE A 267 -21.33 -3.74 -11.13
C ILE A 267 -22.64 -2.98 -10.90
N LEU A 268 -23.76 -3.51 -11.37
CA LEU A 268 -25.08 -2.89 -11.14
C LEU A 268 -25.41 -2.72 -9.64
N LYS A 269 -25.05 -3.71 -8.81
CA LYS A 269 -25.20 -3.58 -7.35
C LYS A 269 -24.30 -2.48 -6.76
N ASN A 270 -23.08 -2.32 -7.28
CA ASN A 270 -22.17 -1.27 -6.84
C ASN A 270 -22.65 0.11 -7.27
N ILE A 271 -23.23 0.27 -8.47
CA ILE A 271 -23.89 1.49 -8.94
C ILE A 271 -25.02 1.88 -7.96
N ASN A 272 -25.88 0.93 -7.59
CA ASN A 272 -26.95 1.18 -6.61
C ASN A 272 -26.40 1.56 -5.22
N PHE A 273 -25.27 0.98 -4.81
CA PHE A 273 -24.63 1.31 -3.55
C PHE A 273 -24.07 2.75 -3.53
N TYR A 274 -23.48 3.21 -4.62
CA TYR A 274 -22.94 4.57 -4.70
C TYR A 274 -24.01 5.63 -5.01
N GLY A 275 -25.14 5.24 -5.60
CA GLY A 275 -26.19 6.15 -6.05
C GLY A 275 -25.83 6.88 -7.33
N SER A 276 -26.52 8.00 -7.60
CA SER A 276 -26.28 8.81 -8.81
C SER A 276 -25.08 9.74 -8.61
N CYS A 277 -23.95 9.41 -9.24
CA CYS A 277 -22.73 10.19 -9.21
C CYS A 277 -21.84 9.85 -10.41
N ASP A 278 -20.81 10.67 -10.66
CA ASP A 278 -19.88 10.47 -11.79
C ASP A 278 -19.17 9.12 -11.75
N TYR A 279 -18.84 8.63 -10.55
CA TYR A 279 -18.24 7.31 -10.40
C TYR A 279 -19.20 6.20 -10.86
N SER A 280 -20.48 6.29 -10.50
CA SER A 280 -21.52 5.36 -10.96
C SER A 280 -21.78 5.44 -12.46
N ASN A 281 -21.71 6.64 -13.04
CA ASN A 281 -21.84 6.80 -14.49
C ASN A 281 -20.70 6.09 -15.22
N TYR A 282 -19.45 6.25 -14.77
CA TYR A 282 -18.31 5.49 -15.32
C TYR A 282 -18.52 3.97 -15.22
N LEU A 283 -19.05 3.46 -14.11
CA LEU A 283 -19.30 2.03 -13.94
C LEU A 283 -20.38 1.47 -14.90
N LYS A 284 -21.28 2.30 -15.41
CA LYS A 284 -22.30 1.86 -16.40
C LYS A 284 -21.69 1.53 -17.76
N ASP A 285 -20.54 2.17 -18.07
CA ASP A 285 -19.84 2.01 -19.34
C ASP A 285 -18.90 0.80 -19.37
N LEU A 286 -18.71 0.11 -18.22
CA LEU A 286 -17.91 -1.11 -18.11
C LEU A 286 -18.74 -2.35 -18.55
#